data_1f89bc8475c9b2ddad63fcbc87d6ff65
#
_entry.id   1f89bc8475c9b2ddad63fcbc87d6ff65
#
_cell.length_a   1.000
_cell.length_b   1.000
_cell.length_c   1.000
_cell.angle_alpha   90.00
_cell.angle_beta   90.00
_cell.angle_gamma   90.00
#
_symmetry.space_group_name_H-M   'P 1'
#
loop_
_entity.id
_entity.type
_entity.pdbx_description
1 polymer ?
#
loop_
_entity_poly.entity_id
_entity_poly.type
_entity_poly.pdbx_seq_one_letter_code
_entity_poly.pdbx_strand_id
1 'polypeptide(L)'
;MQHESVNAPGVLADLLTTAPQAALAPDENALATLEVDLSASLRFAQGRVVLTDQRLLAWEPGTNVWRDWPLAAGLQLRLLEHGGVGTLELHNQMQRLALWRFTLGGHAAALRLVQRFEQQRALLTASQPRAGLDEEKAQCPTCHSMLPRNSDECPVCARAQPPQTSTWVLLRLWRFARPYRMQLATGFALTMASTAATLVPPYLTIPLMDDILIPFQNGKQIESSLVLLYLSGLLASALLAWGLSWARTYVLALVSERIGADLRTTTYEHLLRLSLDYFGAKRTGDLMARIGSETDRINVFLSLHALDFVTDVLMIFMTAAILFSINPWLALVTLVPLPFIGWMIHTVRDRLRTGFEKIDRVWSEVTNVLADTIPGIRVVKAFAQEKREAQRFHDANQHNLQVNDKLNKTWSLFTPTVSLLTEMGLLVVWGFGIWLVSKSQITVGVLTAFIAYIGRFYGRLDSMSRIVSV
;
A
#
# COMPACT_ATOMS: atom_id res chain seq x y z
N MET A 1 14.04 32.22 12.85
CA MET A 1 14.22 31.60 14.18
C MET A 1 15.08 30.37 13.96
N GLN A 2 16.27 30.40 14.51
CA GLN A 2 17.37 29.46 14.27
C GLN A 2 17.00 28.07 14.82
N HIS A 3 17.08 27.03 13.97
CA HIS A 3 17.06 25.65 14.40
C HIS A 3 18.41 25.34 15.05
N GLU A 4 18.41 25.24 16.39
CA GLU A 4 19.49 24.56 17.11
C GLU A 4 19.41 23.06 16.78
N SER A 5 20.39 22.60 16.04
CA SER A 5 20.66 21.17 15.84
C SER A 5 21.10 20.59 17.18
N VAL A 6 20.23 19.80 17.82
CA VAL A 6 20.60 19.00 18.98
C VAL A 6 21.59 17.92 18.51
N ASN A 7 22.86 18.13 18.76
CA ASN A 7 23.94 17.19 18.49
C ASN A 7 23.69 15.88 19.28
N ALA A 8 23.41 14.81 18.58
CA ALA A 8 23.15 13.48 19.13
C ALA A 8 24.26 12.93 20.10
N PRO A 9 25.55 13.27 19.96
CA PRO A 9 26.57 12.89 20.95
C PRO A 9 26.38 13.53 22.31
N GLY A 10 25.87 14.76 22.40
CA GLY A 10 25.66 15.45 23.67
C GLY A 10 24.56 14.85 24.53
N VAL A 11 23.48 14.37 23.94
CA VAL A 11 22.36 13.75 24.67
C VAL A 11 22.75 12.40 25.29
N LEU A 12 23.61 11.61 24.62
CA LEU A 12 24.15 10.37 25.16
C LEU A 12 25.17 10.61 26.27
N ALA A 13 25.97 11.67 26.18
CA ALA A 13 26.91 12.06 27.23
C ALA A 13 26.17 12.53 28.48
N ASP A 14 25.08 13.29 28.38
CA ASP A 14 24.26 13.75 29.52
C ASP A 14 23.54 12.59 30.21
N LEU A 15 23.10 11.56 29.48
CA LEU A 15 22.52 10.35 30.05
C LEU A 15 23.56 9.48 30.81
N LEU A 16 24.83 9.61 30.50
CA LEU A 16 25.93 8.90 31.12
C LEU A 16 26.48 9.65 32.36
N THR A 17 26.19 10.96 32.55
CA THR A 17 26.62 11.74 33.71
C THR A 17 25.92 11.35 34.99
N THR A 18 24.81 10.62 34.94
CA THR A 18 24.13 10.01 36.11
C THR A 18 24.64 8.62 36.48
N ALA A 19 25.45 7.96 35.62
CA ALA A 19 26.16 6.75 35.99
C ALA A 19 27.56 7.11 36.55
N PRO A 20 28.11 6.36 37.51
CA PRO A 20 29.43 6.68 38.06
C PRO A 20 30.44 6.76 36.90
N GLN A 21 31.14 7.91 36.79
CA GLN A 21 32.08 8.27 35.67
C GLN A 21 33.23 7.28 35.44
N ALA A 22 33.36 6.25 36.26
CA ALA A 22 34.44 5.28 36.21
C ALA A 22 34.31 4.16 35.15
N ALA A 23 33.23 4.12 34.34
CA ALA A 23 32.93 2.98 33.46
C ALA A 23 33.41 3.14 32.04
N LEU A 24 33.65 4.33 31.52
CA LEU A 24 34.10 4.61 30.16
C LEU A 24 35.55 5.12 30.15
N ALA A 25 36.37 4.57 29.24
CA ALA A 25 37.70 5.11 28.98
C ALA A 25 37.61 6.47 28.23
N PRO A 26 38.65 7.37 28.33
CA PRO A 26 38.60 8.68 27.69
C PRO A 26 38.36 8.66 26.17
N ASP A 27 38.76 7.58 25.51
CA ASP A 27 38.66 7.40 24.06
C ASP A 27 37.53 6.45 23.64
N GLU A 28 36.62 6.09 24.54
CA GLU A 28 35.56 5.12 24.33
C GLU A 28 34.22 5.81 24.05
N ASN A 29 33.60 5.50 22.91
CA ASN A 29 32.33 6.09 22.50
C ASN A 29 31.16 5.13 22.73
N ALA A 30 30.12 5.59 23.43
CA ALA A 30 28.90 4.83 23.61
C ALA A 30 28.05 4.85 22.31
N LEU A 31 27.72 3.65 21.81
CA LEU A 31 26.97 3.47 20.55
C LEU A 31 25.48 3.19 20.77
N ALA A 32 25.14 2.50 21.86
CA ALA A 32 23.76 2.21 22.24
C ALA A 32 23.64 1.93 23.74
N THR A 33 22.49 2.24 24.31
CA THR A 33 22.19 1.98 25.73
C THR A 33 20.83 1.31 25.87
N LEU A 34 20.72 0.39 26.82
CA LEU A 34 19.48 -0.26 27.25
C LEU A 34 19.35 -0.08 28.76
N GLU A 35 18.26 0.51 29.21
CA GLU A 35 17.89 0.47 30.61
C GLU A 35 17.21 -0.85 30.93
N VAL A 36 17.70 -1.51 31.98
CA VAL A 36 17.21 -2.79 32.47
C VAL A 36 16.44 -2.51 33.76
N ASP A 37 15.15 -2.78 33.76
CA ASP A 37 14.23 -2.44 34.86
C ASP A 37 13.77 -3.69 35.64
N LEU A 38 14.29 -4.89 35.30
CA LEU A 38 13.98 -6.14 35.98
C LEU A 38 15.25 -6.88 36.38
N SER A 39 15.27 -7.38 37.62
CA SER A 39 16.31 -8.28 38.12
C SER A 39 16.15 -9.70 37.55
N ALA A 40 17.15 -10.56 37.77
CA ALA A 40 17.08 -11.97 37.39
C ALA A 40 15.89 -12.73 38.04
N SER A 41 15.38 -12.23 39.19
CA SER A 41 14.20 -12.75 39.89
C SER A 41 12.89 -12.06 39.52
N LEU A 42 12.84 -11.29 38.40
CA LEU A 42 11.68 -10.54 37.89
C LEU A 42 11.14 -9.49 38.87
N ARG A 43 11.97 -8.96 39.74
CA ARG A 43 11.63 -7.80 40.60
C ARG A 43 12.11 -6.52 39.91
N PHE A 44 11.38 -5.44 40.10
CA PHE A 44 11.82 -4.13 39.60
C PHE A 44 13.16 -3.73 40.25
N ALA A 45 14.13 -3.44 39.40
CA ALA A 45 15.46 -3.02 39.81
C ALA A 45 16.13 -2.26 38.69
N GLN A 46 16.90 -1.21 38.98
CA GLN A 46 17.60 -0.42 37.98
C GLN A 46 18.92 -1.07 37.56
N GLY A 47 19.11 -1.23 36.28
CA GLY A 47 20.34 -1.68 35.66
C GLY A 47 20.51 -1.01 34.31
N ARG A 48 21.69 -1.16 33.70
CA ARG A 48 21.99 -0.54 32.42
C ARG A 48 22.97 -1.39 31.63
N VAL A 49 22.71 -1.56 30.33
CA VAL A 49 23.63 -2.18 29.39
C VAL A 49 24.06 -1.12 28.38
N VAL A 50 25.36 -0.95 28.20
CA VAL A 50 25.94 0.03 27.28
C VAL A 50 26.87 -0.69 26.29
N LEU A 51 26.61 -0.48 25.02
CA LEU A 51 27.50 -0.92 23.94
C LEU A 51 28.41 0.24 23.56
N THR A 52 29.69 -0.01 23.56
CA THR A 52 30.73 0.92 23.08
C THR A 52 31.33 0.43 21.76
N ASP A 53 32.24 1.19 21.22
CA ASP A 53 33.03 0.80 20.04
C ASP A 53 34.05 -0.32 20.33
N GLN A 54 34.36 -0.60 21.62
CA GLN A 54 35.38 -1.57 22.05
C GLN A 54 34.81 -2.75 22.82
N ARG A 55 33.75 -2.56 23.62
CA ARG A 55 33.21 -3.57 24.55
C ARG A 55 31.72 -3.37 24.84
N LEU A 56 31.10 -4.41 25.41
CA LEU A 56 29.78 -4.35 25.99
C LEU A 56 29.94 -4.20 27.52
N LEU A 57 29.33 -3.18 28.10
CA LEU A 57 29.33 -2.93 29.53
C LEU A 57 27.93 -3.18 30.09
N ALA A 58 27.84 -3.79 31.26
CA ALA A 58 26.58 -3.91 31.94
C ALA A 58 26.70 -3.63 33.44
N TRP A 59 25.80 -2.80 33.93
CA TRP A 59 25.58 -2.58 35.36
C TRP A 59 24.40 -3.42 35.82
N GLU A 60 24.68 -4.46 36.60
CA GLU A 60 23.67 -5.41 37.03
C GLU A 60 22.83 -4.82 38.20
N PRO A 61 21.50 -5.00 38.17
CA PRO A 61 20.62 -4.55 39.22
C PRO A 61 21.01 -5.13 40.59
N GLY A 62 21.31 -4.26 41.56
CA GLY A 62 21.55 -4.67 42.95
C GLY A 62 23.00 -5.05 43.31
N THR A 63 23.94 -5.10 42.37
CA THR A 63 25.34 -5.45 42.64
C THR A 63 26.27 -4.23 42.70
N ASN A 64 25.90 -3.09 42.15
CA ASN A 64 26.71 -1.87 42.01
C ASN A 64 28.07 -2.07 41.36
N VAL A 65 28.22 -3.13 40.53
CA VAL A 65 29.44 -3.49 39.84
C VAL A 65 29.20 -3.47 38.33
N TRP A 66 30.11 -2.83 37.61
CA TRP A 66 30.17 -2.92 36.16
C TRP A 66 30.89 -4.20 35.75
N ARG A 67 30.26 -4.96 34.85
CA ARG A 67 30.91 -6.06 34.13
C ARG A 67 31.13 -5.65 32.69
N ASP A 68 32.24 -6.08 32.10
CA ASP A 68 32.58 -5.77 30.73
C ASP A 68 32.94 -7.05 29.95
N TRP A 69 32.65 -7.00 28.66
CA TRP A 69 32.98 -8.04 27.69
C TRP A 69 33.55 -7.36 26.44
N PRO A 70 34.87 -7.55 26.13
CA PRO A 70 35.47 -7.05 24.91
C PRO A 70 34.74 -7.59 23.69
N LEU A 71 34.50 -6.75 22.68
CA LEU A 71 33.85 -7.16 21.44
C LEU A 71 34.75 -8.17 20.70
N ALA A 72 34.25 -9.38 20.47
CA ALA A 72 34.92 -10.45 19.77
C ALA A 72 33.99 -11.09 18.74
N ALA A 73 34.55 -11.61 17.65
CA ALA A 73 33.79 -12.23 16.56
C ALA A 73 32.92 -13.42 17.01
N GLY A 74 33.29 -14.10 18.12
CA GLY A 74 32.57 -15.23 18.67
C GLY A 74 31.39 -14.87 19.59
N LEU A 75 31.21 -13.60 19.95
CA LEU A 75 30.10 -13.15 20.79
C LEU A 75 28.81 -12.99 19.97
N GLN A 76 27.70 -13.40 20.55
CA GLN A 76 26.35 -13.23 19.99
C GLN A 76 25.43 -12.63 21.03
N LEU A 77 24.63 -11.66 20.62
CA LEU A 77 23.62 -11.04 21.45
C LEU A 77 22.24 -11.47 20.93
N ARG A 78 21.45 -12.14 21.79
CA ARG A 78 20.12 -12.65 21.43
C ARG A 78 19.04 -11.91 22.23
N LEU A 79 18.01 -11.47 21.52
CA LEU A 79 16.83 -10.90 22.11
C LEU A 79 15.69 -11.92 22.07
N LEU A 80 15.14 -12.23 23.22
CA LEU A 80 14.00 -13.13 23.39
C LEU A 80 12.88 -12.37 24.09
N GLU A 81 11.65 -12.71 23.74
CA GLU A 81 10.46 -12.16 24.38
C GLU A 81 9.57 -13.29 24.85
N HIS A 82 9.18 -13.26 26.11
CA HIS A 82 8.29 -14.25 26.68
C HIS A 82 7.38 -13.64 27.74
N GLY A 83 6.07 -13.81 27.58
CA GLY A 83 5.08 -13.38 28.59
C GLY A 83 5.14 -11.90 28.96
N GLY A 84 5.47 -11.00 28.02
CA GLY A 84 5.54 -9.56 28.27
C GLY A 84 6.88 -9.08 28.87
N VAL A 85 7.88 -9.97 29.00
CA VAL A 85 9.23 -9.67 29.47
C VAL A 85 10.22 -9.83 28.32
N GLY A 86 10.97 -8.78 28.02
CA GLY A 86 12.11 -8.84 27.13
C GLY A 86 13.34 -9.41 27.86
N THR A 87 14.07 -10.29 27.20
CA THR A 87 15.28 -10.89 27.73
C THR A 87 16.41 -10.73 26.73
N LEU A 88 17.49 -10.08 27.13
CA LEU A 88 18.70 -9.92 26.35
C LEU A 88 19.77 -10.91 26.87
N GLU A 89 20.26 -11.79 26.04
CA GLU A 89 21.25 -12.80 26.39
C GLU A 89 22.54 -12.59 25.60
N LEU A 90 23.65 -12.55 26.30
CA LEU A 90 24.99 -12.57 25.70
C LEU A 90 25.53 -14.00 25.73
N HIS A 91 25.86 -14.51 24.54
CA HIS A 91 26.42 -15.84 24.35
C HIS A 91 27.83 -15.77 23.77
N ASN A 92 28.69 -16.68 24.21
CA ASN A 92 29.85 -17.11 23.49
C ASN A 92 29.53 -18.50 22.89
N GLN A 93 30.23 -18.93 21.86
CA GLN A 93 29.94 -20.12 21.04
C GLN A 93 29.37 -21.35 21.78
N MET A 94 29.67 -21.54 23.08
CA MET A 94 29.22 -22.68 23.88
C MET A 94 28.45 -22.33 25.17
N GLN A 95 28.48 -21.08 25.65
CA GLN A 95 27.92 -20.74 26.96
C GLN A 95 27.23 -19.38 26.94
N ARG A 96 26.17 -19.26 27.74
CA ARG A 96 25.56 -17.99 28.06
C ARG A 96 26.40 -17.26 29.11
N LEU A 97 26.90 -16.06 28.76
CA LEU A 97 27.79 -15.27 29.62
C LEU A 97 26.99 -14.33 30.52
N ALA A 98 25.90 -13.76 30.03
CA ALA A 98 25.07 -12.83 30.77
C ALA A 98 23.60 -12.84 30.30
N LEU A 99 22.70 -12.37 31.18
CA LEU A 99 21.28 -12.32 30.96
C LEU A 99 20.72 -11.05 31.61
N TRP A 100 19.97 -10.24 30.85
CA TRP A 100 19.30 -9.05 31.34
C TRP A 100 17.83 -9.10 30.98
N ARG A 101 16.95 -8.71 31.92
CA ARG A 101 15.51 -8.71 31.74
C ARG A 101 14.97 -7.32 31.84
N PHE A 102 13.99 -6.99 31.01
CA PHE A 102 13.38 -5.68 30.97
C PHE A 102 11.92 -5.78 30.56
N THR A 103 11.12 -4.77 30.93
CA THR A 103 9.73 -4.64 30.49
C THR A 103 9.66 -4.27 29.02
N LEU A 104 8.51 -4.50 28.36
CA LEU A 104 8.33 -4.20 26.93
C LEU A 104 8.59 -2.73 26.58
N GLY A 105 8.54 -1.81 27.53
CA GLY A 105 8.96 -0.43 27.33
C GLY A 105 10.40 -0.27 26.84
N GLY A 106 11.30 -1.20 27.23
CA GLY A 106 12.69 -1.24 26.79
C GLY A 106 12.94 -1.97 25.46
N HIS A 107 11.91 -2.59 24.84
CA HIS A 107 12.08 -3.46 23.67
C HIS A 107 12.74 -2.75 22.48
N ALA A 108 12.33 -1.53 22.16
CA ALA A 108 12.92 -0.73 21.06
C ALA A 108 14.41 -0.39 21.31
N ALA A 109 14.79 -0.12 22.57
CA ALA A 109 16.18 0.12 22.95
C ALA A 109 17.02 -1.16 22.85
N ALA A 110 16.47 -2.30 23.27
CA ALA A 110 17.12 -3.60 23.15
C ALA A 110 17.37 -4.01 21.69
N LEU A 111 16.39 -3.81 20.81
CA LEU A 111 16.56 -4.04 19.37
C LEU A 111 17.67 -3.17 18.77
N ARG A 112 17.73 -1.88 19.14
CA ARG A 112 18.81 -0.97 18.72
C ARG A 112 20.17 -1.47 19.16
N LEU A 113 20.26 -1.90 20.41
CA LEU A 113 21.50 -2.39 20.99
C LEU A 113 21.98 -3.65 20.29
N VAL A 114 21.10 -4.63 20.04
CA VAL A 114 21.42 -5.85 19.27
C VAL A 114 21.87 -5.51 17.86
N GLN A 115 21.17 -4.63 17.15
CA GLN A 115 21.51 -4.23 15.80
C GLN A 115 22.89 -3.56 15.72
N ARG A 116 23.18 -2.66 16.66
CA ARG A 116 24.49 -2.01 16.76
C ARG A 116 25.61 -2.97 17.09
N PHE A 117 25.32 -3.93 17.97
CA PHE A 117 26.27 -4.99 18.33
C PHE A 117 26.64 -5.85 17.10
N GLU A 118 25.64 -6.27 16.32
CA GLU A 118 25.87 -7.04 15.10
C GLU A 118 26.64 -6.24 14.05
N GLN A 119 26.38 -4.93 13.93
CA GLN A 119 27.14 -4.04 13.05
C GLN A 119 28.61 -3.96 13.47
N GLN A 120 28.91 -3.77 14.77
CA GLN A 120 30.29 -3.73 15.28
C GLN A 120 30.98 -5.08 15.13
N ARG A 121 30.30 -6.18 15.38
CA ARG A 121 30.83 -7.52 15.16
C ARG A 121 31.18 -7.76 13.68
N ALA A 122 30.35 -7.32 12.75
CA ALA A 122 30.63 -7.41 11.32
C ALA A 122 31.85 -6.60 10.90
N LEU A 123 32.12 -5.46 11.54
CA LEU A 123 33.31 -4.64 11.30
C LEU A 123 34.60 -5.32 11.81
N LEU A 124 34.51 -6.11 12.87
CA LEU A 124 35.64 -6.90 13.39
C LEU A 124 35.98 -8.10 12.50
N THR A 125 35.00 -8.62 11.74
CA THR A 125 35.19 -9.74 10.82
C THR A 125 35.54 -9.34 9.40
N ALA A 126 35.28 -8.09 9.02
CA ALA A 126 35.55 -7.57 7.68
C ALA A 126 36.96 -6.95 7.59
N SER A 127 37.80 -7.48 6.70
CA SER A 127 39.17 -6.99 6.41
C SER A 127 39.21 -5.69 5.58
N GLN A 128 38.24 -4.77 5.73
CA GLN A 128 38.21 -3.49 5.02
C GLN A 128 38.40 -2.28 5.96
N PRO A 129 39.16 -1.23 5.51
CA PRO A 129 39.47 -0.09 6.36
C PRO A 129 38.25 0.79 6.67
N ARG A 130 38.31 1.38 7.85
CA ARG A 130 37.37 2.37 8.40
C ARG A 130 37.22 3.56 7.42
N ALA A 131 36.19 3.58 6.61
CA ALA A 131 35.78 4.76 5.85
C ALA A 131 34.49 5.33 6.45
N GLY A 132 34.62 6.49 7.08
CA GLY A 132 33.54 7.45 7.31
C GLY A 132 32.35 6.98 8.17
N LEU A 133 32.47 7.09 9.49
CA LEU A 133 31.36 6.92 10.46
C LEU A 133 30.54 8.20 10.68
N ASP A 134 30.83 9.29 9.95
CA ASP A 134 30.29 10.64 10.18
C ASP A 134 29.22 11.09 9.15
N GLU A 135 28.51 10.17 8.52
CA GLU A 135 27.27 10.54 7.81
C GLU A 135 26.07 10.31 8.72
N GLU A 136 25.30 11.37 8.96
CA GLU A 136 23.97 11.35 9.60
C GLU A 136 23.11 10.24 8.98
N LYS A 137 23.14 9.06 9.59
CA LYS A 137 22.31 7.94 9.15
C LYS A 137 20.90 8.22 9.59
N ALA A 138 19.99 8.38 8.63
CA ALA A 138 18.57 8.56 8.89
C ALA A 138 18.05 7.47 9.86
N GLN A 139 17.39 7.88 10.93
CA GLN A 139 16.76 6.99 11.90
C GLN A 139 15.30 6.76 11.50
N CYS A 140 14.80 5.56 11.74
CA CYS A 140 13.39 5.27 11.54
C CYS A 140 12.55 6.10 12.52
N PRO A 141 11.58 6.89 12.06
CA PRO A 141 10.77 7.75 12.94
C PRO A 141 9.89 6.94 13.90
N THR A 142 9.57 5.68 13.58
CA THR A 142 8.66 4.83 14.36
C THR A 142 9.39 4.05 15.46
N CYS A 143 10.53 3.42 15.15
CA CYS A 143 11.26 2.57 16.11
C CYS A 143 12.66 3.08 16.42
N HIS A 144 13.06 4.24 15.87
CA HIS A 144 14.37 4.87 16.01
C HIS A 144 15.57 3.97 15.66
N SER A 145 15.34 2.83 14.96
CA SER A 145 16.42 2.02 14.44
C SER A 145 17.07 2.66 13.22
N MET A 146 18.34 2.37 12.98
CA MET A 146 19.06 2.91 11.82
C MET A 146 18.52 2.34 10.52
N LEU A 147 18.29 3.23 9.56
CA LEU A 147 17.91 2.84 8.20
C LEU A 147 19.15 2.38 7.39
N PRO A 148 19.02 1.38 6.52
CA PRO A 148 20.08 0.99 5.59
C PRO A 148 20.42 2.14 4.63
N ARG A 149 21.68 2.21 4.18
CA ARG A 149 22.25 3.34 3.41
C ARG A 149 21.46 3.79 2.17
N ASN A 150 20.59 2.98 1.60
CA ASN A 150 19.83 3.30 0.38
C ASN A 150 18.37 2.88 0.47
N SER A 151 17.80 2.72 1.65
CA SER A 151 16.41 2.37 1.81
C SER A 151 15.75 3.24 2.87
N ASP A 152 14.63 3.81 2.50
CA ASP A 152 13.73 4.51 3.43
C ASP A 152 12.94 3.52 4.31
N GLU A 153 13.14 2.21 4.12
CA GLU A 153 12.41 1.16 4.84
C GLU A 153 13.20 0.63 6.03
N CYS A 154 12.55 0.63 7.18
CA CYS A 154 13.13 0.09 8.39
C CYS A 154 13.02 -1.45 8.42
N PRO A 155 14.14 -2.20 8.43
CA PRO A 155 14.10 -3.65 8.46
C PRO A 155 13.48 -4.22 9.74
N VAL A 156 13.47 -3.45 10.83
CA VAL A 156 12.86 -3.84 12.11
C VAL A 156 11.34 -3.73 12.02
N CYS A 157 10.83 -2.59 11.54
CA CYS A 157 9.40 -2.41 11.32
C CYS A 157 8.85 -3.35 10.25
N ALA A 158 9.63 -3.66 9.21
CA ALA A 158 9.25 -4.60 8.16
C ALA A 158 9.13 -6.04 8.67
N ARG A 159 10.01 -6.47 9.60
CA ARG A 159 9.93 -7.81 10.21
C ARG A 159 8.80 -7.95 11.22
N ALA A 160 8.37 -6.87 11.84
CA ALA A 160 7.23 -6.86 12.75
C ALA A 160 5.88 -6.97 12.01
N GLN A 161 5.88 -6.89 10.67
CA GLN A 161 4.67 -7.05 9.87
C GLN A 161 4.29 -8.54 9.73
N PRO A 162 3.00 -8.86 9.83
CA PRO A 162 2.52 -10.18 9.47
C PRO A 162 2.86 -10.45 7.98
N PRO A 163 3.20 -11.71 7.62
CA PRO A 163 3.54 -12.05 6.24
C PRO A 163 2.40 -11.62 5.31
N GLN A 164 2.77 -10.98 4.20
CA GLN A 164 1.81 -10.47 3.22
C GLN A 164 0.87 -11.60 2.78
N THR A 165 -0.41 -11.38 2.96
CA THR A 165 -1.42 -12.34 2.52
C THR A 165 -1.42 -12.41 0.99
N SER A 166 -1.18 -13.59 0.45
CA SER A 166 -1.24 -13.85 -0.99
C SER A 166 -2.63 -13.46 -1.54
N THR A 167 -2.68 -12.88 -2.73
CA THR A 167 -3.94 -12.60 -3.47
C THR A 167 -4.82 -13.85 -3.63
N TRP A 168 -4.24 -15.06 -3.52
CA TRP A 168 -4.97 -16.33 -3.48
C TRP A 168 -5.95 -16.44 -2.30
N VAL A 169 -5.76 -15.68 -1.23
CA VAL A 169 -6.70 -15.61 -0.11
C VAL A 169 -8.05 -15.05 -0.57
N LEU A 170 -8.06 -14.14 -1.55
CA LEU A 170 -9.30 -13.63 -2.14
C LEU A 170 -10.14 -14.74 -2.79
N LEU A 171 -9.52 -15.80 -3.31
CA LEU A 171 -10.25 -16.94 -3.85
C LEU A 171 -11.03 -17.73 -2.76
N ARG A 172 -10.66 -17.61 -1.49
CA ARG A 172 -11.45 -18.18 -0.38
C ARG A 172 -12.79 -17.48 -0.21
N LEU A 173 -12.92 -16.23 -0.64
CA LEU A 173 -14.19 -15.51 -0.66
C LEU A 173 -15.20 -16.15 -1.63
N TRP A 174 -14.73 -16.95 -2.61
CA TRP A 174 -15.61 -17.73 -3.48
C TRP A 174 -16.56 -18.65 -2.72
N ARG A 175 -16.19 -19.09 -1.52
CA ARG A 175 -17.07 -19.87 -0.64
C ARG A 175 -18.34 -19.11 -0.28
N PHE A 176 -18.25 -17.81 -0.04
CA PHE A 176 -19.39 -16.92 0.27
C PHE A 176 -20.17 -16.52 -1.00
N ALA A 177 -19.50 -16.48 -2.14
CA ALA A 177 -20.14 -16.19 -3.42
C ALA A 177 -20.90 -17.40 -4.00
N ARG A 178 -20.51 -18.63 -3.65
CA ARG A 178 -21.07 -19.87 -4.17
C ARG A 178 -22.59 -20.01 -4.00
N PRO A 179 -23.23 -19.63 -2.89
CA PRO A 179 -24.68 -19.68 -2.75
C PRO A 179 -25.41 -18.80 -3.76
N TYR A 180 -24.79 -17.71 -4.19
CA TYR A 180 -25.34 -16.69 -5.10
C TYR A 180 -24.94 -16.89 -6.57
N ARG A 181 -24.42 -18.09 -6.95
CA ARG A 181 -23.87 -18.37 -8.29
C ARG A 181 -24.81 -18.03 -9.44
N MET A 182 -26.12 -18.28 -9.28
CA MET A 182 -27.11 -17.95 -10.32
C MET A 182 -27.27 -16.44 -10.49
N GLN A 183 -27.32 -15.70 -9.41
CA GLN A 183 -27.42 -14.23 -9.42
C GLN A 183 -26.13 -13.60 -9.96
N LEU A 184 -24.95 -14.18 -9.64
CA LEU A 184 -23.69 -13.77 -10.22
C LEU A 184 -23.63 -14.07 -11.73
N ALA A 185 -24.15 -15.23 -12.17
CA ALA A 185 -24.25 -15.56 -13.60
C ALA A 185 -25.19 -14.61 -14.34
N THR A 186 -26.33 -14.26 -13.77
CA THR A 186 -27.24 -13.26 -14.36
C THR A 186 -26.60 -11.88 -14.38
N GLY A 187 -25.89 -11.47 -13.32
CA GLY A 187 -25.12 -10.24 -13.27
C GLY A 187 -24.02 -10.19 -14.34
N PHE A 188 -23.31 -11.30 -14.53
CA PHE A 188 -22.31 -11.43 -15.62
C PHE A 188 -22.93 -11.34 -17.02
N ALA A 189 -24.04 -12.04 -17.26
CA ALA A 189 -24.78 -11.96 -18.51
C ALA A 189 -25.29 -10.54 -18.80
N LEU A 190 -25.82 -9.85 -17.79
CA LEU A 190 -26.20 -8.44 -17.90
C LEU A 190 -25.00 -7.53 -18.15
N THR A 191 -23.85 -7.83 -17.58
CA THR A 191 -22.60 -7.09 -17.85
C THR A 191 -22.18 -7.26 -19.31
N MET A 192 -22.20 -8.48 -19.84
CA MET A 192 -21.93 -8.73 -21.27
C MET A 192 -22.94 -8.00 -22.16
N ALA A 193 -24.22 -8.11 -21.88
CA ALA A 193 -25.26 -7.47 -22.67
C ALA A 193 -25.17 -5.93 -22.64
N SER A 194 -24.97 -5.35 -21.45
CA SER A 194 -24.81 -3.90 -21.31
C SER A 194 -23.54 -3.38 -22.00
N THR A 195 -22.44 -4.13 -21.92
CA THR A 195 -21.19 -3.80 -22.62
C THR A 195 -21.39 -3.88 -24.15
N ALA A 196 -22.03 -4.94 -24.64
CA ALA A 196 -22.38 -5.05 -26.06
C ALA A 196 -23.25 -3.89 -26.54
N ALA A 197 -24.29 -3.55 -25.78
CA ALA A 197 -25.17 -2.42 -26.11
C ALA A 197 -24.44 -1.09 -26.18
N THR A 198 -23.45 -0.84 -25.30
CA THR A 198 -22.63 0.37 -25.34
C THR A 198 -21.68 0.44 -26.53
N LEU A 199 -21.38 -0.69 -27.17
CA LEU A 199 -20.53 -0.76 -28.36
C LEU A 199 -21.31 -0.54 -29.68
N VAL A 200 -22.64 -0.58 -29.65
CA VAL A 200 -23.50 -0.36 -30.83
C VAL A 200 -23.40 1.07 -31.41
N PRO A 201 -23.43 2.17 -30.60
CA PRO A 201 -23.40 3.51 -31.16
C PRO A 201 -22.20 3.82 -32.08
N PRO A 202 -20.93 3.49 -31.76
CA PRO A 202 -19.85 3.70 -32.71
C PRO A 202 -20.01 2.93 -34.03
N TYR A 203 -20.62 1.73 -33.99
CA TYR A 203 -20.89 0.98 -35.20
C TYR A 203 -21.92 1.67 -36.11
N LEU A 204 -22.98 2.21 -35.50
CA LEU A 204 -24.02 2.95 -36.25
C LEU A 204 -23.53 4.30 -36.80
N THR A 205 -22.40 4.84 -36.33
CA THR A 205 -21.82 6.04 -36.94
C THR A 205 -21.22 5.75 -38.33
N ILE A 206 -20.87 4.50 -38.68
CA ILE A 206 -20.35 4.13 -39.98
C ILE A 206 -21.37 4.48 -41.08
N PRO A 207 -22.56 3.86 -41.11
CA PRO A 207 -23.54 4.16 -42.14
C PRO A 207 -24.07 5.61 -42.04
N LEU A 208 -24.12 6.18 -40.86
CA LEU A 208 -24.53 7.59 -40.70
C LEU A 208 -23.59 8.55 -41.44
N MET A 209 -22.28 8.29 -41.41
CA MET A 209 -21.29 9.07 -42.12
C MET A 209 -21.25 8.75 -43.60
N ASP A 210 -21.18 7.48 -43.94
CA ASP A 210 -20.90 7.03 -45.31
C ASP A 210 -22.16 7.10 -46.22
N ASP A 211 -23.38 6.82 -45.68
CA ASP A 211 -24.61 6.77 -46.47
C ASP A 211 -25.38 8.09 -46.44
N ILE A 212 -25.18 8.92 -45.43
CA ILE A 212 -25.96 10.18 -45.27
C ILE A 212 -25.08 11.44 -45.40
N LEU A 213 -24.08 11.60 -44.51
CA LEU A 213 -23.33 12.86 -44.42
C LEU A 213 -22.41 13.10 -45.62
N ILE A 214 -21.66 12.13 -46.06
CA ILE A 214 -20.73 12.25 -47.17
C ILE A 214 -21.51 12.42 -48.54
N PRO A 215 -22.56 11.65 -48.84
CA PRO A 215 -23.36 11.85 -50.01
C PRO A 215 -24.08 13.23 -50.04
N PHE A 216 -24.56 13.71 -48.87
CA PHE A 216 -25.15 15.03 -48.79
C PHE A 216 -24.14 16.15 -49.08
N GLN A 217 -22.91 16.04 -48.57
CA GLN A 217 -21.84 16.99 -48.87
C GLN A 217 -21.49 17.02 -50.38
N ASN A 218 -21.70 15.90 -51.07
CA ASN A 218 -21.52 15.76 -52.54
C ASN A 218 -22.75 16.11 -53.35
N GLY A 219 -23.76 16.81 -52.76
CA GLY A 219 -24.93 17.36 -53.43
C GLY A 219 -26.10 16.40 -53.59
N LYS A 220 -26.11 15.24 -52.95
CA LYS A 220 -27.27 14.32 -52.90
C LYS A 220 -28.29 14.84 -51.87
N GLN A 221 -29.58 14.66 -52.13
CA GLN A 221 -30.63 14.97 -51.19
C GLN A 221 -30.64 14.02 -50.01
N ILE A 222 -30.91 14.53 -48.78
CA ILE A 222 -31.04 13.71 -47.61
C ILE A 222 -32.37 12.98 -47.62
N GLU A 223 -32.36 11.67 -47.48
CA GLU A 223 -33.56 10.89 -47.17
C GLU A 223 -33.89 11.00 -45.68
N SER A 224 -34.89 11.75 -45.33
CA SER A 224 -35.30 11.99 -43.92
C SER A 224 -35.67 10.69 -43.23
N SER A 225 -36.15 9.66 -43.96
CA SER A 225 -36.49 8.35 -43.42
C SER A 225 -35.26 7.60 -42.91
N LEU A 226 -34.13 7.63 -43.63
CA LEU A 226 -32.87 6.98 -43.23
C LEU A 226 -32.23 7.69 -42.02
N VAL A 227 -32.28 9.04 -42.02
CA VAL A 227 -31.80 9.80 -40.88
C VAL A 227 -32.57 9.42 -39.60
N LEU A 228 -33.92 9.39 -39.69
CA LEU A 228 -34.76 9.04 -38.57
C LEU A 228 -34.50 7.61 -38.08
N LEU A 229 -34.26 6.65 -39.02
CA LEU A 229 -33.94 5.25 -38.71
C LEU A 229 -32.64 5.15 -37.89
N TYR A 230 -31.54 5.79 -38.34
CA TYR A 230 -30.26 5.72 -37.61
C TYR A 230 -30.30 6.48 -36.30
N LEU A 231 -30.95 7.65 -36.21
CA LEU A 231 -31.11 8.38 -34.96
C LEU A 231 -31.97 7.61 -33.95
N SER A 232 -33.07 6.97 -34.42
CA SER A 232 -33.88 6.13 -33.55
C SER A 232 -33.13 4.88 -33.10
N GLY A 233 -32.29 4.30 -33.96
CA GLY A 233 -31.40 3.20 -33.61
C GLY A 233 -30.36 3.59 -32.55
N LEU A 234 -29.76 4.77 -32.66
CA LEU A 234 -28.84 5.31 -31.66
C LEU A 234 -29.56 5.54 -30.33
N LEU A 235 -30.74 6.15 -30.35
CA LEU A 235 -31.56 6.36 -29.15
C LEU A 235 -31.97 5.04 -28.52
N ALA A 236 -32.44 4.08 -29.30
CA ALA A 236 -32.82 2.75 -28.81
C ALA A 236 -31.64 2.01 -28.19
N SER A 237 -30.45 2.06 -28.83
CA SER A 237 -29.26 1.45 -28.28
C SER A 237 -28.80 2.10 -26.96
N ALA A 238 -28.93 3.44 -26.85
CA ALA A 238 -28.61 4.17 -25.64
C ALA A 238 -29.57 3.81 -24.47
N LEU A 239 -30.89 3.77 -24.77
CA LEU A 239 -31.89 3.36 -23.79
C LEU A 239 -31.72 1.91 -23.35
N LEU A 240 -31.39 1.00 -24.27
CA LEU A 240 -31.11 -0.38 -23.97
C LEU A 240 -29.86 -0.52 -23.09
N ALA A 241 -28.77 0.18 -23.45
CA ALA A 241 -27.55 0.21 -22.66
C ALA A 241 -27.78 0.75 -21.25
N TRP A 242 -28.58 1.83 -21.12
CA TRP A 242 -28.96 2.38 -19.83
C TRP A 242 -29.74 1.39 -18.97
N GLY A 243 -30.81 0.78 -19.53
CA GLY A 243 -31.63 -0.18 -18.81
C GLY A 243 -30.87 -1.43 -18.38
N LEU A 244 -30.04 -1.99 -19.26
CA LEU A 244 -29.18 -3.14 -18.94
C LEU A 244 -28.11 -2.78 -17.88
N SER A 245 -27.54 -1.59 -17.97
CA SER A 245 -26.56 -1.11 -16.99
C SER A 245 -27.20 -0.92 -15.61
N TRP A 246 -28.40 -0.35 -15.56
CA TRP A 246 -29.18 -0.23 -14.33
C TRP A 246 -29.49 -1.60 -13.71
N ALA A 247 -30.03 -2.52 -14.50
CA ALA A 247 -30.36 -3.88 -14.04
C ALA A 247 -29.11 -4.62 -13.54
N ARG A 248 -27.98 -4.51 -14.25
CA ARG A 248 -26.68 -5.06 -13.87
C ARG A 248 -26.24 -4.54 -12.50
N THR A 249 -26.20 -3.21 -12.36
CA THR A 249 -25.74 -2.55 -11.13
C THR A 249 -26.60 -2.94 -9.94
N TYR A 250 -27.94 -2.97 -10.14
CA TYR A 250 -28.87 -3.37 -9.10
C TYR A 250 -28.67 -4.81 -8.63
N VAL A 251 -28.60 -5.77 -9.57
CA VAL A 251 -28.42 -7.20 -9.25
C VAL A 251 -27.10 -7.44 -8.52
N LEU A 252 -26.02 -6.83 -8.99
CA LEU A 252 -24.69 -7.04 -8.43
C LEU A 252 -24.51 -6.35 -7.08
N ALA A 253 -25.09 -5.14 -6.90
CA ALA A 253 -25.12 -4.47 -5.61
C ALA A 253 -25.87 -5.31 -4.55
N LEU A 254 -27.04 -5.86 -4.93
CA LEU A 254 -27.82 -6.71 -4.04
C LEU A 254 -27.07 -7.99 -3.64
N VAL A 255 -26.34 -8.62 -4.56
CA VAL A 255 -25.51 -9.80 -4.27
C VAL A 255 -24.37 -9.44 -3.35
N SER A 256 -23.70 -8.31 -3.60
CA SER A 256 -22.59 -7.84 -2.78
C SER A 256 -23.04 -7.58 -1.33
N GLU A 257 -24.18 -6.90 -1.13
CA GLU A 257 -24.73 -6.67 0.21
C GLU A 257 -25.06 -7.98 0.95
N ARG A 258 -25.61 -8.97 0.25
CA ARG A 258 -25.88 -10.29 0.83
C ARG A 258 -24.59 -11.01 1.23
N ILE A 259 -23.57 -11.01 0.38
CA ILE A 259 -22.26 -11.58 0.70
C ILE A 259 -21.64 -10.86 1.89
N GLY A 260 -21.73 -9.52 1.95
CA GLY A 260 -21.25 -8.73 3.08
C GLY A 260 -21.99 -9.07 4.39
N ALA A 261 -23.30 -9.24 4.34
CA ALA A 261 -24.10 -9.65 5.50
C ALA A 261 -23.71 -11.06 5.99
N ASP A 262 -23.58 -12.03 5.09
CA ASP A 262 -23.15 -13.39 5.41
C ASP A 262 -21.73 -13.40 6.01
N LEU A 263 -20.84 -12.59 5.47
CA LEU A 263 -19.47 -12.47 5.97
C LEU A 263 -19.45 -11.89 7.39
N ARG A 264 -20.22 -10.81 7.66
CA ARG A 264 -20.34 -10.23 9.00
C ARG A 264 -20.90 -11.23 10.00
N THR A 265 -21.98 -11.92 9.64
CA THR A 265 -22.61 -12.93 10.49
C THR A 265 -21.66 -14.09 10.81
N THR A 266 -20.98 -14.64 9.79
CA THR A 266 -20.02 -15.73 9.97
C THR A 266 -18.82 -15.32 10.82
N THR A 267 -18.32 -14.08 10.62
CA THR A 267 -17.23 -13.52 11.42
C THR A 267 -17.64 -13.37 12.87
N TYR A 268 -18.83 -12.86 13.13
CA TYR A 268 -19.35 -12.69 14.48
C TYR A 268 -19.59 -14.04 15.18
N GLU A 269 -20.20 -15.02 14.50
CA GLU A 269 -20.38 -16.36 15.03
C GLU A 269 -19.03 -17.04 15.35
N HIS A 270 -18.04 -16.86 14.49
CA HIS A 270 -16.70 -17.38 14.74
C HIS A 270 -16.07 -16.73 15.97
N LEU A 271 -16.23 -15.43 16.12
CA LEU A 271 -15.71 -14.67 17.26
C LEU A 271 -16.31 -15.19 18.58
N LEU A 272 -17.61 -15.48 18.62
CA LEU A 272 -18.28 -16.05 19.80
C LEU A 272 -17.77 -17.44 20.20
N ARG A 273 -17.12 -18.17 19.30
CA ARG A 273 -16.55 -19.51 19.54
C ARG A 273 -15.09 -19.47 20.00
N LEU A 274 -14.45 -18.31 20.00
CA LEU A 274 -13.05 -18.16 20.43
C LEU A 274 -12.92 -18.23 21.96
N SER A 275 -11.74 -18.64 22.42
CA SER A 275 -11.43 -18.72 23.87
C SER A 275 -11.38 -17.33 24.52
N LEU A 276 -11.61 -17.27 25.81
CA LEU A 276 -11.50 -16.03 26.60
C LEU A 276 -10.11 -15.41 26.55
N ASP A 277 -9.06 -16.25 26.42
CA ASP A 277 -7.68 -15.79 26.29
C ASP A 277 -7.47 -14.89 25.06
N TYR A 278 -8.17 -15.19 23.97
CA TYR A 278 -8.13 -14.36 22.78
C TYR A 278 -8.67 -12.93 23.05
N PHE A 279 -9.74 -12.82 23.82
CA PHE A 279 -10.34 -11.53 24.17
C PHE A 279 -9.49 -10.74 25.17
N GLY A 280 -8.79 -11.43 26.08
CA GLY A 280 -7.86 -10.80 27.03
C GLY A 280 -6.63 -10.14 26.34
N ALA A 281 -6.22 -10.66 25.19
CA ALA A 281 -5.06 -10.15 24.45
C ALA A 281 -5.40 -9.07 23.40
N LYS A 282 -6.69 -8.82 23.12
CA LYS A 282 -7.13 -7.88 22.07
C LYS A 282 -7.99 -6.76 22.63
N ARG A 283 -7.83 -5.56 22.05
CA ARG A 283 -8.70 -4.41 22.39
C ARG A 283 -10.09 -4.61 21.76
N THR A 284 -11.14 -4.27 22.48
CA THR A 284 -12.54 -4.37 21.98
C THR A 284 -12.72 -3.58 20.68
N GLY A 285 -12.07 -2.42 20.56
CA GLY A 285 -12.12 -1.61 19.34
C GLY A 285 -11.56 -2.33 18.10
N ASP A 286 -10.46 -3.09 18.25
CA ASP A 286 -9.88 -3.88 17.14
C ASP A 286 -10.85 -4.99 16.67
N LEU A 287 -11.57 -5.61 17.61
CA LEU A 287 -12.56 -6.64 17.29
C LEU A 287 -13.77 -6.04 16.57
N MET A 288 -14.25 -4.88 17.04
CA MET A 288 -15.33 -4.15 16.37
C MET A 288 -14.94 -3.70 14.96
N ALA A 289 -13.70 -3.19 14.79
CA ALA A 289 -13.19 -2.80 13.48
C ALA A 289 -13.14 -3.99 12.49
N ARG A 290 -12.77 -5.19 12.95
CA ARG A 290 -12.74 -6.40 12.10
C ARG A 290 -14.12 -6.82 11.61
N ILE A 291 -15.15 -6.74 12.47
CA ILE A 291 -16.50 -7.11 12.08
C ILE A 291 -17.15 -6.03 11.20
N GLY A 292 -16.93 -4.76 11.52
CA GLY A 292 -17.51 -3.62 10.81
C GLY A 292 -16.65 -3.19 9.61
N SER A 293 -15.65 -2.36 9.84
CA SER A 293 -14.95 -1.65 8.80
C SER A 293 -14.12 -2.55 7.86
N GLU A 294 -13.48 -3.63 8.37
CA GLU A 294 -12.72 -4.54 7.49
C GLU A 294 -13.66 -5.35 6.60
N THR A 295 -14.81 -5.79 7.12
CA THR A 295 -15.82 -6.48 6.31
C THR A 295 -16.46 -5.56 5.28
N ASP A 296 -16.69 -4.29 5.64
CA ASP A 296 -17.21 -3.29 4.70
C ASP A 296 -16.19 -2.96 3.59
N ARG A 297 -14.89 -2.92 3.89
CA ARG A 297 -13.85 -2.79 2.85
C ARG A 297 -13.91 -3.94 1.85
N ILE A 298 -14.11 -5.18 2.31
CA ILE A 298 -14.27 -6.33 1.41
C ILE A 298 -15.54 -6.18 0.59
N ASN A 299 -16.64 -5.72 1.18
CA ASN A 299 -17.89 -5.49 0.46
C ASN A 299 -17.73 -4.41 -0.62
N VAL A 300 -17.09 -3.28 -0.31
CA VAL A 300 -16.77 -2.21 -1.27
C VAL A 300 -15.88 -2.73 -2.39
N PHE A 301 -14.86 -3.53 -2.06
CA PHE A 301 -14.00 -4.15 -3.08
C PHE A 301 -14.80 -5.04 -4.03
N LEU A 302 -15.67 -5.91 -3.51
CA LEU A 302 -16.49 -6.81 -4.33
C LEU A 302 -17.53 -6.06 -5.16
N SER A 303 -18.20 -5.05 -4.58
CA SER A 303 -19.30 -4.34 -5.22
C SER A 303 -18.88 -3.31 -6.26
N LEU A 304 -17.73 -2.68 -6.07
CA LEU A 304 -17.23 -1.62 -6.95
C LEU A 304 -16.02 -2.10 -7.77
N HIS A 305 -14.91 -2.39 -7.12
CA HIS A 305 -13.65 -2.64 -7.82
C HIS A 305 -13.59 -3.94 -8.62
N ALA A 306 -14.10 -5.04 -8.06
CA ALA A 306 -14.13 -6.31 -8.78
C ALA A 306 -15.10 -6.27 -9.97
N LEU A 307 -16.24 -5.59 -9.80
CA LEU A 307 -17.23 -5.41 -10.87
C LEU A 307 -16.71 -4.53 -11.99
N ASP A 308 -16.10 -3.40 -11.64
CA ASP A 308 -15.49 -2.50 -12.62
C ASP A 308 -14.37 -3.20 -13.38
N PHE A 309 -13.52 -3.95 -12.68
CA PHE A 309 -12.45 -4.73 -13.31
C PHE A 309 -13.00 -5.74 -14.35
N VAL A 310 -14.03 -6.51 -13.99
CA VAL A 310 -14.65 -7.47 -14.93
C VAL A 310 -15.26 -6.74 -16.12
N THR A 311 -15.93 -5.61 -15.89
CA THR A 311 -16.52 -4.80 -16.96
C THR A 311 -15.44 -4.23 -17.89
N ASP A 312 -14.33 -3.73 -17.32
CA ASP A 312 -13.23 -3.17 -18.10
C ASP A 312 -12.53 -4.24 -18.94
N VAL A 313 -12.28 -5.43 -18.38
CA VAL A 313 -11.73 -6.57 -19.11
C VAL A 313 -12.65 -6.98 -20.27
N LEU A 314 -13.96 -7.14 -20.00
CA LEU A 314 -14.92 -7.47 -21.07
C LEU A 314 -14.97 -6.39 -22.15
N MET A 315 -14.99 -5.12 -21.77
CA MET A 315 -15.00 -4.00 -22.70
C MET A 315 -13.75 -4.00 -23.59
N ILE A 316 -12.57 -4.22 -23.00
CA ILE A 316 -11.30 -4.32 -23.74
C ILE A 316 -11.35 -5.48 -24.76
N PHE A 317 -11.76 -6.68 -24.33
CA PHE A 317 -11.86 -7.84 -25.21
C PHE A 317 -12.88 -7.64 -26.32
N MET A 318 -14.08 -7.18 -25.99
CA MET A 318 -15.13 -6.96 -27.01
C MET A 318 -14.76 -5.86 -27.99
N THR A 319 -14.19 -4.75 -27.48
CA THR A 319 -13.73 -3.66 -28.36
C THR A 319 -12.59 -4.13 -29.25
N ALA A 320 -11.60 -4.85 -28.72
CA ALA A 320 -10.52 -5.44 -29.52
C ALA A 320 -11.07 -6.37 -30.61
N ALA A 321 -12.00 -7.27 -30.29
CA ALA A 321 -12.63 -8.17 -31.26
C ALA A 321 -13.32 -7.38 -32.40
N ILE A 322 -14.06 -6.30 -32.06
CA ILE A 322 -14.69 -5.44 -33.06
C ILE A 322 -13.63 -4.73 -33.94
N LEU A 323 -12.59 -4.15 -33.32
CA LEU A 323 -11.52 -3.47 -34.06
C LEU A 323 -10.81 -4.42 -35.04
N PHE A 324 -10.50 -5.64 -34.59
CA PHE A 324 -9.92 -6.66 -35.48
C PHE A 324 -10.87 -7.11 -36.59
N SER A 325 -12.17 -7.16 -36.37
CA SER A 325 -13.17 -7.49 -37.36
C SER A 325 -13.33 -6.39 -38.44
N ILE A 326 -13.13 -5.13 -38.06
CA ILE A 326 -13.23 -3.98 -39.00
C ILE A 326 -11.97 -3.88 -39.84
N ASN A 327 -10.81 -3.75 -39.24
CA ASN A 327 -9.53 -3.68 -39.95
C ASN A 327 -8.37 -4.20 -39.06
N PRO A 328 -7.78 -5.36 -39.35
CA PRO A 328 -6.72 -5.96 -38.56
C PRO A 328 -5.44 -5.10 -38.46
N TRP A 329 -5.07 -4.43 -39.55
CA TRP A 329 -3.85 -3.60 -39.57
C TRP A 329 -3.98 -2.37 -38.68
N LEU A 330 -5.13 -1.70 -38.75
CA LEU A 330 -5.41 -0.55 -37.92
C LEU A 330 -5.52 -0.96 -36.41
N ALA A 331 -6.11 -2.14 -36.16
CA ALA A 331 -6.18 -2.72 -34.82
C ALA A 331 -4.80 -3.01 -34.25
N LEU A 332 -3.87 -3.57 -35.04
CA LEU A 332 -2.48 -3.79 -34.61
C LEU A 332 -1.78 -2.48 -34.24
N VAL A 333 -1.95 -1.44 -35.01
CA VAL A 333 -1.39 -0.10 -34.72
C VAL A 333 -1.92 0.43 -33.39
N THR A 334 -3.19 0.19 -33.07
CA THR A 334 -3.82 0.57 -31.79
C THR A 334 -3.16 -0.13 -30.59
N LEU A 335 -2.61 -1.32 -30.76
CA LEU A 335 -1.98 -2.08 -29.69
C LEU A 335 -0.53 -1.62 -29.38
N VAL A 336 0.09 -0.81 -30.24
CA VAL A 336 1.49 -0.36 -30.08
C VAL A 336 1.78 0.31 -28.74
N PRO A 337 0.93 1.18 -28.17
CA PRO A 337 1.19 1.78 -26.86
C PRO A 337 1.11 0.79 -25.69
N LEU A 338 0.39 -0.35 -25.82
CA LEU A 338 0.15 -1.27 -24.71
C LEU A 338 1.41 -1.87 -24.08
N PRO A 339 2.41 -2.34 -24.84
CA PRO A 339 3.66 -2.84 -24.25
C PRO A 339 4.37 -1.78 -23.41
N PHE A 340 4.35 -0.52 -23.85
CA PHE A 340 4.97 0.59 -23.11
C PHE A 340 4.19 0.91 -21.82
N ILE A 341 2.86 0.93 -21.89
CA ILE A 341 2.00 1.12 -20.72
C ILE A 341 2.21 -0.04 -19.72
N GLY A 342 2.22 -1.29 -20.21
CA GLY A 342 2.45 -2.47 -19.38
C GLY A 342 3.83 -2.46 -18.70
N TRP A 343 4.87 -2.10 -19.45
CA TRP A 343 6.22 -1.94 -18.91
C TRP A 343 6.27 -0.85 -17.83
N MET A 344 5.62 0.28 -18.06
CA MET A 344 5.58 1.39 -17.12
C MET A 344 4.81 1.00 -15.85
N ILE A 345 3.66 0.34 -15.97
CA ILE A 345 2.90 -0.20 -14.82
C ILE A 345 3.78 -1.17 -14.03
N HIS A 346 4.45 -2.10 -14.69
CA HIS A 346 5.34 -3.07 -14.04
C HIS A 346 6.47 -2.37 -13.25
N THR A 347 7.07 -1.32 -13.82
CA THR A 347 8.20 -0.60 -13.20
C THR A 347 7.77 0.24 -11.99
N VAL A 348 6.57 0.83 -12.04
CA VAL A 348 6.08 1.75 -10.99
C VAL A 348 5.27 1.02 -9.92
N ARG A 349 4.67 -0.13 -10.25
CA ARG A 349 3.80 -0.92 -9.39
C ARG A 349 4.35 -1.13 -7.98
N ASP A 350 5.59 -1.62 -7.86
CA ASP A 350 6.16 -1.96 -6.56
C ASP A 350 6.40 -0.71 -5.71
N ARG A 351 6.78 0.41 -6.33
CA ARG A 351 6.95 1.70 -5.65
C ARG A 351 5.61 2.26 -5.16
N LEU A 352 4.56 2.14 -5.96
CA LEU A 352 3.22 2.60 -5.58
C LEU A 352 2.67 1.73 -4.45
N ARG A 353 2.78 0.41 -4.57
CA ARG A 353 2.31 -0.52 -3.56
C ARG A 353 2.97 -0.27 -2.21
N THR A 354 4.29 -0.24 -2.16
CA THR A 354 5.03 0.05 -0.92
C THR A 354 4.73 1.45 -0.38
N GLY A 355 4.49 2.42 -1.28
CA GLY A 355 4.06 3.76 -0.92
C GLY A 355 2.69 3.78 -0.23
N PHE A 356 1.69 3.09 -0.76
CA PHE A 356 0.35 3.00 -0.15
C PHE A 356 0.38 2.25 1.18
N GLU A 357 1.10 1.12 1.27
CA GLU A 357 1.30 0.38 2.53
C GLU A 357 1.97 1.29 3.61
N LYS A 358 2.87 2.18 3.20
CA LYS A 358 3.51 3.15 4.10
C LYS A 358 2.53 4.23 4.56
N ILE A 359 1.66 4.73 3.68
CA ILE A 359 0.60 5.69 4.03
C ILE A 359 -0.33 5.09 5.08
N ASP A 360 -0.82 3.87 4.87
CA ASP A 360 -1.72 3.20 5.82
C ASP A 360 -1.08 3.04 7.19
N ARG A 361 0.22 2.75 7.24
CA ARG A 361 0.98 2.63 8.49
C ARG A 361 1.07 3.96 9.23
N VAL A 362 1.48 5.02 8.52
CA VAL A 362 1.64 6.34 9.14
C VAL A 362 0.28 6.94 9.52
N TRP A 363 -0.76 6.65 8.75
CA TRP A 363 -2.13 6.99 9.15
C TRP A 363 -2.58 6.28 10.43
N SER A 364 -2.17 5.02 10.60
CA SER A 364 -2.41 4.29 11.86
C SER A 364 -1.71 4.94 13.06
N GLU A 365 -0.52 5.53 12.88
CA GLU A 365 0.15 6.29 13.95
C GLU A 365 -0.66 7.52 14.35
N VAL A 366 -1.17 8.30 13.39
CA VAL A 366 -2.06 9.44 13.67
C VAL A 366 -3.32 8.99 14.42
N THR A 367 -3.93 7.90 13.96
CA THR A 367 -5.13 7.33 14.58
C THR A 367 -4.86 6.83 15.99
N ASN A 368 -3.70 6.24 16.25
CA ASN A 368 -3.30 5.78 17.59
C ASN A 368 -3.16 6.95 18.58
N VAL A 369 -2.59 8.08 18.15
CA VAL A 369 -2.52 9.28 18.99
C VAL A 369 -3.93 9.72 19.41
N LEU A 370 -4.90 9.73 18.48
CA LEU A 370 -6.29 10.06 18.79
C LEU A 370 -6.94 9.04 19.73
N ALA A 371 -6.71 7.74 19.44
CA ALA A 371 -7.27 6.64 20.23
C ALA A 371 -6.76 6.61 21.68
N ASP A 372 -5.55 7.09 21.91
CA ASP A 372 -4.98 7.23 23.25
C ASP A 372 -5.47 8.51 23.95
N THR A 373 -5.47 9.64 23.22
CA THR A 373 -5.75 10.97 23.80
C THR A 373 -7.23 11.17 24.12
N ILE A 374 -8.16 10.74 23.24
CA ILE A 374 -9.60 11.00 23.42
C ILE A 374 -10.17 10.30 24.66
N PRO A 375 -9.94 9.00 24.90
CA PRO A 375 -10.38 8.36 26.15
C PRO A 375 -9.69 8.91 27.39
N GLY A 376 -8.41 9.31 27.25
CA GLY A 376 -7.58 9.88 28.32
C GLY A 376 -7.74 11.39 28.50
N ILE A 377 -8.68 12.07 27.83
CA ILE A 377 -8.78 13.52 27.79
C ILE A 377 -8.91 14.17 29.23
N ARG A 378 -9.56 13.47 30.13
CA ARG A 378 -9.69 13.94 31.53
C ARG A 378 -8.32 14.01 32.21
N VAL A 379 -7.43 13.04 31.93
CA VAL A 379 -6.06 13.02 32.48
C VAL A 379 -5.25 14.14 31.85
N VAL A 380 -5.32 14.31 30.53
CA VAL A 380 -4.63 15.40 29.81
C VAL A 380 -5.04 16.75 30.39
N LYS A 381 -6.34 16.96 30.64
CA LYS A 381 -6.88 18.19 31.24
C LYS A 381 -6.44 18.34 32.68
N ALA A 382 -6.49 17.30 33.50
CA ALA A 382 -6.12 17.36 34.92
C ALA A 382 -4.65 17.73 35.13
N PHE A 383 -3.77 17.32 34.17
CA PHE A 383 -2.33 17.62 34.25
C PHE A 383 -1.89 18.76 33.31
N ALA A 384 -2.82 19.48 32.71
CA ALA A 384 -2.58 20.60 31.78
C ALA A 384 -1.57 20.27 30.65
N GLN A 385 -1.67 19.04 30.10
CA GLN A 385 -0.76 18.53 29.07
C GLN A 385 -1.27 18.72 27.63
N GLU A 386 -2.22 19.63 27.38
CA GLU A 386 -2.83 19.86 26.10
C GLU A 386 -1.81 20.24 25.01
N LYS A 387 -0.84 21.08 25.36
CA LYS A 387 0.20 21.51 24.42
C LYS A 387 1.09 20.35 23.99
N ARG A 388 1.42 19.46 24.90
CA ARG A 388 2.24 18.27 24.63
C ARG A 388 1.51 17.29 23.69
N GLU A 389 0.23 17.01 23.99
CA GLU A 389 -0.57 16.11 23.14
C GLU A 389 -0.86 16.73 21.76
N ALA A 390 -1.10 18.06 21.69
CA ALA A 390 -1.24 18.76 20.42
C ALA A 390 0.06 18.69 19.59
N GLN A 391 1.23 18.82 20.22
CA GLN A 391 2.52 18.69 19.53
C GLN A 391 2.72 17.24 19.03
N ARG A 392 2.42 16.23 19.86
CA ARG A 392 2.51 14.82 19.49
C ARG A 392 1.64 14.51 18.25
N PHE A 393 0.42 15.03 18.23
CA PHE A 393 -0.47 14.91 17.08
C PHE A 393 0.08 15.63 15.85
N HIS A 394 0.59 16.86 16.04
CA HIS A 394 1.18 17.64 14.95
C HIS A 394 2.35 16.91 14.31
N ASP A 395 3.25 16.33 15.10
CA ASP A 395 4.42 15.61 14.60
C ASP A 395 4.02 14.36 13.81
N ALA A 396 3.07 13.57 14.32
CA ALA A 396 2.53 12.41 13.60
C ALA A 396 1.84 12.82 12.29
N ASN A 397 1.06 13.91 12.29
CA ASN A 397 0.39 14.41 11.09
C ASN A 397 1.37 15.00 10.07
N GLN A 398 2.43 15.67 10.51
CA GLN A 398 3.50 16.15 9.62
C GLN A 398 4.25 14.99 8.96
N HIS A 399 4.50 13.90 9.70
CA HIS A 399 5.08 12.70 9.14
C HIS A 399 4.18 12.06 8.07
N ASN A 400 2.86 11.99 8.35
CA ASN A 400 1.87 11.53 7.37
C ASN A 400 1.86 12.40 6.11
N LEU A 401 1.89 13.72 6.26
CA LEU A 401 1.96 14.66 5.13
C LEU A 401 3.20 14.40 4.25
N GLN A 402 4.38 14.26 4.84
CA GLN A 402 5.63 14.00 4.11
C GLN A 402 5.60 12.70 3.32
N VAL A 403 5.01 11.64 3.88
CA VAL A 403 4.88 10.34 3.20
C VAL A 403 3.90 10.44 2.04
N ASN A 404 2.75 11.10 2.25
CA ASN A 404 1.77 11.34 1.18
C ASN A 404 2.37 12.18 0.04
N ASP A 405 3.12 13.23 0.34
CA ASP A 405 3.76 14.09 -0.69
C ASP A 405 4.73 13.31 -1.57
N LYS A 406 5.53 12.41 -0.99
CA LYS A 406 6.45 11.56 -1.77
C LYS A 406 5.69 10.64 -2.72
N LEU A 407 4.59 10.02 -2.25
CA LEU A 407 3.77 9.16 -3.10
C LEU A 407 3.03 9.96 -4.17
N ASN A 408 2.45 11.10 -3.80
CA ASN A 408 1.74 11.99 -4.71
C ASN A 408 2.62 12.49 -5.85
N LYS A 409 3.90 12.79 -5.59
CA LYS A 409 4.88 13.10 -6.64
C LYS A 409 5.01 11.99 -7.68
N THR A 410 5.09 10.76 -7.24
CA THR A 410 5.20 9.60 -8.15
C THR A 410 3.89 9.37 -8.90
N TRP A 411 2.77 9.44 -8.19
CA TRP A 411 1.44 9.25 -8.75
C TRP A 411 1.05 10.35 -9.74
N SER A 412 1.34 11.61 -9.42
CA SER A 412 1.03 12.75 -10.28
C SER A 412 1.79 12.76 -11.61
N LEU A 413 2.94 12.09 -11.69
CA LEU A 413 3.66 11.89 -12.94
C LEU A 413 3.14 10.67 -13.71
N PHE A 414 2.78 9.60 -12.99
CA PHE A 414 2.35 8.33 -13.61
C PHE A 414 1.07 8.49 -14.45
N THR A 415 0.01 9.04 -13.86
CA THR A 415 -1.29 9.15 -14.54
C THR A 415 -1.24 10.00 -15.81
N PRO A 416 -0.68 11.22 -15.84
CA PRO A 416 -0.56 12.00 -17.07
C PRO A 416 0.34 11.34 -18.12
N THR A 417 1.35 10.56 -17.71
CA THR A 417 2.22 9.86 -18.65
C THR A 417 1.46 8.74 -19.36
N VAL A 418 0.60 7.98 -18.65
CA VAL A 418 -0.28 6.99 -19.29
C VAL A 418 -1.22 7.68 -20.27
N SER A 419 -1.86 8.78 -19.87
CA SER A 419 -2.75 9.54 -20.75
C SER A 419 -2.02 10.07 -21.99
N LEU A 420 -0.80 10.59 -21.84
CA LEU A 420 0.01 11.03 -22.98
C LEU A 420 0.32 9.87 -23.94
N LEU A 421 0.67 8.69 -23.45
CA LEU A 421 0.93 7.52 -24.29
C LEU A 421 -0.33 7.08 -25.05
N THR A 422 -1.49 7.14 -24.43
CA THR A 422 -2.77 6.80 -25.07
C THR A 422 -3.15 7.83 -26.13
N GLU A 423 -2.95 9.12 -25.87
CA GLU A 423 -3.17 10.21 -26.85
C GLU A 423 -2.20 10.11 -28.02
N MET A 424 -0.92 9.81 -27.78
CA MET A 424 0.03 9.54 -28.88
C MET A 424 -0.40 8.33 -29.71
N GLY A 425 -0.89 7.27 -29.06
CA GLY A 425 -1.46 6.12 -29.76
C GLY A 425 -2.64 6.52 -30.65
N LEU A 426 -3.53 7.37 -30.17
CA LEU A 426 -4.65 7.90 -30.94
C LEU A 426 -4.18 8.71 -32.15
N LEU A 427 -3.16 9.56 -31.99
CA LEU A 427 -2.58 10.34 -33.10
C LEU A 427 -1.95 9.42 -34.18
N VAL A 428 -1.27 8.36 -33.78
CA VAL A 428 -0.71 7.38 -34.75
C VAL A 428 -1.83 6.70 -35.52
N VAL A 429 -2.93 6.33 -34.84
CA VAL A 429 -4.11 5.73 -35.52
C VAL A 429 -4.75 6.72 -36.47
N TRP A 430 -4.87 8.00 -36.11
CA TRP A 430 -5.34 9.04 -37.02
C TRP A 430 -4.45 9.12 -38.27
N GLY A 431 -3.12 9.23 -38.09
CA GLY A 431 -2.19 9.34 -39.22
C GLY A 431 -2.26 8.15 -40.13
N PHE A 432 -2.22 6.91 -39.57
CA PHE A 432 -2.30 5.67 -40.36
C PHE A 432 -3.69 5.48 -40.98
N GLY A 433 -4.76 5.85 -40.26
CA GLY A 433 -6.13 5.80 -40.75
C GLY A 433 -6.37 6.75 -41.93
N ILE A 434 -5.88 8.00 -41.91
CA ILE A 434 -5.93 8.94 -42.99
C ILE A 434 -5.19 8.38 -44.23
N TRP A 435 -4.02 7.75 -44.01
CA TRP A 435 -3.28 7.11 -45.08
C TRP A 435 -4.08 5.95 -45.75
N LEU A 436 -4.78 5.12 -44.93
CA LEU A 436 -5.65 4.05 -45.45
C LEU A 436 -6.86 4.59 -46.22
N VAL A 437 -7.47 5.70 -45.73
CA VAL A 437 -8.56 6.37 -46.45
C VAL A 437 -8.07 6.92 -47.79
N SER A 438 -6.87 7.53 -47.86
CA SER A 438 -6.29 8.05 -49.09
C SER A 438 -6.01 6.94 -50.10
N LYS A 439 -5.81 5.69 -49.64
CA LYS A 439 -5.69 4.50 -50.48
C LYS A 439 -7.03 3.84 -50.79
N SER A 440 -8.15 4.40 -50.38
CA SER A 440 -9.51 3.86 -50.51
C SER A 440 -9.68 2.45 -49.94
N GLN A 441 -8.88 2.10 -48.90
CA GLN A 441 -8.96 0.81 -48.22
C GLN A 441 -10.00 0.81 -47.12
N ILE A 442 -10.30 1.97 -46.53
CA ILE A 442 -11.36 2.18 -45.55
C ILE A 442 -12.12 3.47 -45.87
N THR A 443 -13.36 3.56 -45.37
CA THR A 443 -14.18 4.78 -45.51
C THR A 443 -13.92 5.74 -44.36
N VAL A 444 -14.37 6.99 -44.50
CA VAL A 444 -14.28 8.00 -43.43
C VAL A 444 -15.17 7.60 -42.24
N GLY A 445 -16.36 7.01 -42.52
CA GLY A 445 -17.24 6.50 -41.48
C GLY A 445 -16.58 5.39 -40.64
N VAL A 446 -15.86 4.45 -41.33
CA VAL A 446 -15.09 3.41 -40.63
C VAL A 446 -13.99 4.03 -39.76
N LEU A 447 -13.24 5.03 -40.25
CA LEU A 447 -12.20 5.68 -39.45
C LEU A 447 -12.78 6.38 -38.22
N THR A 448 -13.88 7.10 -38.36
CA THR A 448 -14.54 7.80 -37.24
C THR A 448 -15.06 6.82 -36.18
N ALA A 449 -15.69 5.73 -36.60
CA ALA A 449 -16.12 4.68 -35.69
C ALA A 449 -14.93 4.01 -34.97
N PHE A 450 -13.86 3.77 -35.71
CA PHE A 450 -12.63 3.19 -35.17
C PHE A 450 -12.04 4.05 -34.04
N ILE A 451 -11.97 5.37 -34.27
CA ILE A 451 -11.50 6.34 -33.27
C ILE A 451 -12.41 6.37 -32.03
N ALA A 452 -13.74 6.30 -32.23
CA ALA A 452 -14.68 6.22 -31.11
C ALA A 452 -14.50 4.93 -30.26
N TYR A 453 -14.21 3.80 -30.93
CA TYR A 453 -13.87 2.56 -30.23
C TYR A 453 -12.54 2.64 -29.48
N ILE A 454 -11.50 3.23 -30.07
CA ILE A 454 -10.20 3.42 -29.46
C ILE A 454 -10.32 4.30 -28.20
N GLY A 455 -11.09 5.38 -28.27
CA GLY A 455 -11.32 6.24 -27.10
C GLY A 455 -11.91 5.45 -25.92
N ARG A 456 -12.85 4.53 -26.20
CA ARG A 456 -13.41 3.63 -25.17
C ARG A 456 -12.38 2.61 -24.66
N PHE A 457 -11.61 2.03 -25.57
CA PHE A 457 -10.57 1.05 -25.27
C PHE A 457 -9.50 1.65 -24.34
N TYR A 458 -8.92 2.79 -24.70
CA TYR A 458 -7.91 3.44 -23.90
C TYR A 458 -8.45 3.99 -22.57
N GLY A 459 -9.69 4.51 -22.57
CA GLY A 459 -10.35 4.95 -21.33
C GLY A 459 -10.51 3.83 -20.30
N ARG A 460 -10.74 2.57 -20.76
CA ARG A 460 -10.78 1.42 -19.85
C ARG A 460 -9.40 0.95 -19.38
N LEU A 461 -8.38 1.08 -20.21
CA LEU A 461 -7.00 0.83 -19.77
C LEU A 461 -6.55 1.80 -18.69
N ASP A 462 -6.89 3.08 -18.84
CA ASP A 462 -6.61 4.09 -17.83
C ASP A 462 -7.36 3.79 -16.51
N SER A 463 -8.63 3.37 -16.59
CA SER A 463 -9.40 2.90 -15.42
C SER A 463 -8.74 1.70 -14.73
N MET A 464 -8.36 0.67 -15.48
CA MET A 464 -7.66 -0.51 -14.94
C MET A 464 -6.31 -0.16 -14.27
N SER A 465 -5.56 0.79 -14.84
CA SER A 465 -4.29 1.21 -14.25
C SER A 465 -4.47 1.80 -12.86
N ARG A 466 -5.58 2.49 -12.62
CA ARG A 466 -5.96 3.02 -11.29
C ARG A 466 -6.38 1.93 -10.31
N ILE A 467 -7.12 0.91 -10.77
CA ILE A 467 -7.56 -0.21 -9.90
C ILE A 467 -6.36 -1.04 -9.41
N VAL A 468 -5.36 -1.26 -10.26
CA VAL A 468 -4.15 -2.03 -9.90
C VAL A 468 -3.31 -1.33 -8.83
N SER A 469 -3.51 -0.03 -8.62
CA SER A 469 -2.78 0.78 -7.64
C SER A 469 -3.47 0.87 -6.27
N VAL A 470 -4.73 0.44 -6.16
CA VAL A 470 -5.51 0.35 -4.91
C VAL A 470 -5.48 -1.08 -4.37
#